data_4a6984aac9373b913014ab9ee15a0f6d
#
_entry.id   4a6984aac9373b913014ab9ee15a0f6d
#
_cell.length_a   1.000
_cell.length_b   1.000
_cell.length_c   1.000
_cell.angle_alpha   90.00
_cell.angle_beta   90.00
_cell.angle_gamma   90.00
#
_symmetry.space_group_name_H-M   'P 1'
#
loop_
_entity.id
_entity.type
_entity.pdbx_description
1 polymer ?
#
loop_
_entity_poly.entity_id
_entity_poly.type
_entity_poly.pdbx_seq_one_letter_code
_entity_poly.pdbx_strand_id
1 'polypeptide(L)' 'MSNNNHVGKWNACLDIIRDNVPEQTYKTWFCPIVPLKFEDNTLYLQVPSQFFYEFLEEKFLDLLRQTIHKVFGEG' A
#
# COMPACT_ATOMS: atom_id res chain seq x y z
N MET A 1 -13.13 16.60 8.26
CA MET A 1 -12.88 16.06 8.37
C MET A 1 -12.53 15.16 7.78
N SER A 2 -11.73 14.87 7.61
CA SER A 2 -11.53 14.14 6.78
C SER A 2 -11.33 12.87 7.11
N ASN A 3 -12.11 12.07 6.73
CA ASN A 3 -12.02 10.79 7.04
C ASN A 3 -11.25 10.06 6.02
N ASN A 4 -10.67 10.72 5.10
CA ASN A 4 -9.97 10.07 4.03
C ASN A 4 -8.48 10.21 4.14
N ASN A 5 -7.99 10.44 5.36
CA ASN A 5 -6.58 10.55 5.56
C ASN A 5 -5.86 9.30 5.10
N HIS A 6 -6.43 8.12 5.28
CA HIS A 6 -5.79 6.89 4.86
C HIS A 6 -5.62 6.84 3.34
N VAL A 7 -6.55 7.45 2.59
CA VAL A 7 -6.44 7.47 1.13
C VAL A 7 -5.27 8.35 0.72
N GLY A 8 -5.17 9.53 1.31
CA GLY A 8 -4.07 10.44 0.99
C GLY A 8 -2.73 9.84 1.37
N LYS A 9 -2.66 9.19 2.53
CA LYS A 9 -1.42 8.59 2.96
C LYS A 9 -1.07 7.39 2.10
N TRP A 10 -2.07 6.60 1.69
CA TRP A 10 -1.79 5.48 0.80
C TRP A 10 -1.28 5.99 -0.55
N ASN A 11 -1.80 7.12 -1.03
CA ASN A 11 -1.29 7.70 -2.26
C ASN A 11 0.17 8.12 -2.11
N ALA A 12 0.55 8.61 -0.93
CA ALA A 12 1.94 8.95 -0.67
C ALA A 12 2.81 7.68 -0.67
N CYS A 13 2.27 6.56 -0.15
CA CYS A 13 2.98 5.29 -0.21
C CYS A 13 3.17 4.87 -1.67
N LEU A 14 2.14 5.03 -2.48
CA LEU A 14 2.23 4.65 -3.88
C LEU A 14 3.30 5.46 -4.62
N ASP A 15 3.43 6.74 -4.29
CA ASP A 15 4.46 7.56 -4.91
C ASP A 15 5.85 7.02 -4.59
N ILE A 16 6.07 6.58 -3.35
CA ILE A 16 7.35 6.02 -2.97
C ILE A 16 7.58 4.68 -3.68
N ILE A 17 6.56 3.83 -3.71
CA ILE A 17 6.67 2.53 -4.34
C ILE A 17 6.98 2.68 -5.82
N ARG A 18 6.30 3.66 -6.47
CA ARG A 18 6.48 3.86 -7.86
C ARG A 18 7.92 4.20 -8.20
N ASP A 19 8.64 4.86 -7.31
CA ASP A 19 10.03 5.20 -7.53
C ASP A 19 10.95 4.00 -7.28
N ASN A 20 10.44 2.93 -6.70
CA ASN A 20 11.25 1.78 -6.30
C ASN A 20 10.99 0.52 -7.08
N VAL A 21 10.05 0.51 -7.99
CA VAL A 21 9.75 -0.66 -8.81
C VAL A 21 9.56 -0.23 -10.25
N PRO A 22 9.67 -1.16 -11.19
CA PRO A 22 9.42 -0.84 -12.60
C PRO A 22 7.97 -0.39 -12.80
N GLU A 23 7.74 0.46 -13.76
CA GLU A 23 6.42 0.99 -14.00
C GLU A 23 5.38 -0.10 -14.23
N GLN A 24 5.74 -1.14 -14.95
CA GLN A 24 4.81 -2.24 -15.21
C GLN A 24 4.41 -2.94 -13.91
N THR A 25 5.39 -3.15 -13.01
CA THR A 25 5.11 -3.77 -11.73
C THR A 25 4.18 -2.89 -10.91
N TYR A 26 4.41 -1.60 -10.93
CA TYR A 26 3.58 -0.67 -10.18
C TYR A 26 2.14 -0.74 -10.68
N LYS A 27 1.94 -0.71 -12.00
CA LYS A 27 0.60 -0.72 -12.55
C LYS A 27 -0.11 -2.04 -12.32
N THR A 28 0.63 -3.14 -12.39
CA THR A 28 0.03 -4.46 -12.28
C THR A 28 -0.28 -4.84 -10.84
N TRP A 29 0.64 -4.52 -9.91
CA TRP A 29 0.54 -5.04 -8.56
C TRP A 29 0.15 -4.03 -7.50
N PHE A 30 0.38 -2.76 -7.73
CA PHE A 30 0.09 -1.76 -6.71
C PHE A 30 -1.10 -0.88 -7.03
N CYS A 31 -1.33 -0.54 -8.29
CA CYS A 31 -2.48 0.27 -8.65
C CYS A 31 -3.82 -0.36 -8.29
N PRO A 32 -3.99 -1.69 -8.41
CA PRO A 32 -5.28 -2.29 -8.06
C PRO A 32 -5.61 -2.34 -6.57
N ILE A 33 -4.65 -2.03 -5.72
CA ILE A 33 -4.88 -2.08 -4.28
C ILE A 33 -5.75 -0.91 -3.86
N VAL A 34 -6.77 -1.16 -3.06
CA VAL A 34 -7.68 -0.13 -2.60
C VAL A 34 -7.54 0.05 -1.10
N PRO A 35 -7.25 1.25 -0.61
CA PRO A 35 -7.17 1.47 0.83
C PRO A 35 -8.57 1.57 1.41
N LEU A 36 -8.90 0.71 2.37
CA LEU A 36 -10.23 0.68 2.95
C LEU A 36 -10.33 1.55 4.20
N LYS A 37 -9.39 1.43 5.12
CA LYS A 37 -9.43 2.22 6.34
C LYS A 37 -8.11 2.06 7.08
N PHE A 38 -7.87 2.94 8.04
CA PHE A 38 -6.71 2.84 8.90
C PHE A 38 -7.25 2.98 10.31
N GLU A 39 -7.09 1.91 11.14
CA GLU A 39 -7.67 1.89 12.42
C GLU A 39 -6.81 1.08 13.33
N ASP A 40 -6.59 1.51 14.55
CA ASP A 40 -5.77 0.79 15.54
C ASP A 40 -4.38 0.50 15.00
N ASN A 41 -3.79 1.48 14.34
CA ASN A 41 -2.47 1.36 13.77
C ASN A 41 -2.41 0.26 12.71
N THR A 42 -3.51 -0.08 12.09
CA THR A 42 -3.57 -1.10 11.06
C THR A 42 -4.20 -0.53 9.81
N LEU A 43 -3.50 -0.69 8.70
CA LEU A 43 -4.01 -0.24 7.43
C LEU A 43 -4.67 -1.42 6.74
N TYR A 44 -5.94 -1.26 6.38
CA TYR A 44 -6.68 -2.31 5.71
C TYR A 44 -6.73 -2.02 4.22
N LEU A 45 -6.22 -2.94 3.45
CA LEU A 45 -6.17 -2.79 2.00
C LEU A 45 -6.95 -3.91 1.35
N GLN A 46 -7.56 -3.60 0.23
CA GLN A 46 -8.30 -4.60 -0.53
C GLN A 46 -7.52 -4.95 -1.77
N VAL A 47 -7.41 -6.22 -2.07
CA VAL A 47 -6.72 -6.68 -3.27
C VAL A 47 -7.68 -7.57 -4.06
N PRO A 48 -7.43 -7.77 -5.36
CA PRO A 48 -8.37 -8.50 -6.21
C PRO A 48 -8.55 -9.97 -5.87
N SER A 49 -7.55 -10.62 -5.31
CA SER A 49 -7.69 -12.05 -5.06
C SER A 49 -6.66 -12.53 -4.05
N GLN A 50 -6.85 -13.74 -3.58
CA GLN A 50 -5.93 -14.36 -2.65
C GLN A 50 -4.55 -14.54 -3.31
N PHE A 51 -4.53 -14.92 -4.56
CA PHE A 51 -3.27 -15.10 -5.28
C PHE A 51 -2.51 -13.78 -5.33
N PHE A 52 -3.22 -12.69 -5.55
CA PHE A 52 -2.62 -11.38 -5.62
C PHE A 52 -1.97 -11.03 -4.26
N TYR A 53 -2.69 -11.31 -3.19
CA TYR A 53 -2.19 -11.06 -1.86
C TYR A 53 -0.92 -11.86 -1.59
N GLU A 54 -0.93 -13.14 -1.96
CA GLU A 54 0.21 -14.00 -1.72
C GLU A 54 1.43 -13.54 -2.51
N PHE A 55 1.22 -13.06 -3.72
CA PHE A 55 2.31 -12.59 -4.53
C PHE A 55 2.94 -11.34 -3.90
N LEU A 56 2.09 -10.41 -3.46
CA LEU A 56 2.58 -9.20 -2.82
C LEU A 56 3.37 -9.55 -1.56
N GLU A 57 2.83 -10.48 -0.79
CA GLU A 57 3.48 -10.87 0.45
C GLU A 57 4.83 -11.53 0.18
N GLU A 58 4.90 -12.35 -0.82
CA GLU A 58 6.13 -13.03 -1.11
C GLU A 58 7.19 -12.14 -1.74
N LYS A 59 6.79 -11.25 -2.60
CA LYS A 59 7.76 -10.47 -3.38
C LYS A 59 7.98 -9.06 -2.87
N PHE A 60 6.99 -8.45 -2.28
CA PHE A 60 7.06 -7.04 -1.95
C PHE A 60 6.76 -6.72 -0.48
N LEU A 61 6.77 -7.73 0.39
CA LEU A 61 6.40 -7.49 1.77
C LEU A 61 7.30 -6.45 2.42
N ASP A 62 8.60 -6.55 2.24
CA ASP A 62 9.51 -5.62 2.88
C ASP A 62 9.32 -4.21 2.36
N LEU A 63 9.13 -4.06 1.06
CA LEU A 63 8.92 -2.74 0.48
C LEU A 63 7.63 -2.13 1.02
N LEU A 64 6.56 -2.92 1.09
CA LEU A 64 5.30 -2.44 1.60
C LEU A 64 5.42 -2.06 3.08
N ARG A 65 6.06 -2.90 3.88
CA ARG A 65 6.19 -2.62 5.30
C ARG A 65 6.99 -1.36 5.55
N GLN A 66 8.11 -1.20 4.87
CA GLN A 66 8.94 -0.04 5.07
C GLN A 66 8.23 1.22 4.62
N THR A 67 7.53 1.14 3.49
CA THR A 67 6.84 2.31 2.94
C THR A 67 5.68 2.72 3.85
N ILE A 68 4.88 1.74 4.27
CA ILE A 68 3.73 2.02 5.13
C ILE A 68 4.22 2.57 6.47
N HIS A 69 5.29 2.00 7.00
CA HIS A 69 5.82 2.47 8.26
C HIS A 69 6.32 3.91 8.12
N LYS A 70 6.93 4.24 7.00
CA LYS A 70 7.44 5.57 6.81
C LYS A 70 6.33 6.60 6.73
N VAL A 71 5.23 6.25 6.12
CA VAL A 71 4.13 7.19 5.91
C VAL A 71 3.16 7.21 7.07
N PHE A 72 2.80 6.04 7.60
CA PHE A 72 1.79 5.94 8.66
C PHE A 72 2.37 5.78 10.06
N GLY A 73 3.55 5.27 10.16
CA GLY A 73 4.05 4.82 11.40
C GLY A 73 4.47 5.83 12.35
N GLU A 74 4.51 7.05 11.93
CA GLU A 74 4.87 7.96 12.76
C GLU A 74 3.95 8.25 13.58
N GLY A 75 2.98 7.95 13.44
CA GLY A 75 1.88 8.14 14.22
C GLY A 75 1.83 8.66 15.25
#